data_6cf79e959c07963b088f58c970ba5260
#
_entry.id   6cf79e959c07963b088f58c970ba5260
#
_cell.length_a   1.000
_cell.length_b   1.000
_cell.length_c   1.000
_cell.angle_alpha   90.00
_cell.angle_beta   90.00
_cell.angle_gamma   90.00
#
_symmetry.space_group_name_H-M   'P 1'
#
loop_
_entity.id
_entity.type
_entity.pdbx_description
1 polymer ?
#
loop_
_entity_poly.entity_id
_entity_poly.type
_entity_poly.pdbx_seq_one_letter_code
_entity_poly.pdbx_strand_id
1 'polypeptide(L)'
;MSRTLLTVLTALGLVVAAIAVMIGRYHVMGEEILVPRGPNTWKVTMKVNGVSLASNAKLQTLTPLDFGRQHIKREACRSDELLDKPPSARHPERRVVLWSQRPGVPPGPFHAYYEFYCLVDVHRPSVAMNRLAAKVDAAPAPGQQIKAEPRIECDSAPVAALARRLTAGHDDPGDQAEILFRYVDQEIANEPSPSGPGLGALDCLKNRRGDASAKSRLLVALCRNRGIPARLVMGVHLLKDENQTAHVWAEAWIHDHWLPMCAFNHHFGHVPPTYLVLGFGDQAVVRGKHVRDIRYAYLVERTVPEGAAAAEPTGLRRLLRQVSLDALQPAEQRMVEFLLLLPIAALIVCIGRNLVGVTTFGTFAPALVGLAFREVQSLPGILV
;
A
#
# COMPACT_ATOMS: atom_id res chain seq x y z
N MET A 1 54.07 1.78 -8.30
CA MET A 1 52.61 2.05 -8.17
C MET A 1 52.37 2.57 -6.76
N SER A 2 51.84 3.79 -6.59
CA SER A 2 51.63 4.33 -5.24
C SER A 2 50.57 3.49 -4.48
N ARG A 3 50.70 3.36 -3.16
CA ARG A 3 49.73 2.60 -2.33
C ARG A 3 48.30 3.10 -2.56
N THR A 4 48.13 4.41 -2.79
CA THR A 4 46.84 5.05 -3.10
C THR A 4 46.26 4.56 -4.44
N LEU A 5 47.09 4.41 -5.48
CA LEU A 5 46.61 3.91 -6.78
C LEU A 5 46.15 2.44 -6.68
N LEU A 6 46.86 1.61 -5.91
CA LEU A 6 46.47 0.21 -5.68
C LEU A 6 45.14 0.13 -4.96
N THR A 7 44.94 0.96 -3.91
CA THR A 7 43.68 0.99 -3.16
C THR A 7 42.48 1.44 -4.02
N VAL A 8 42.70 2.44 -4.88
CA VAL A 8 41.66 2.90 -5.80
C VAL A 8 41.29 1.83 -6.82
N LEU A 9 42.29 1.15 -7.37
CA LEU A 9 42.10 0.08 -8.36
C LEU A 9 41.36 -1.14 -7.72
N THR A 10 41.71 -1.51 -6.49
CA THR A 10 41.01 -2.60 -5.78
C THR A 10 39.55 -2.22 -5.45
N ALA A 11 39.29 -1.00 -4.98
CA ALA A 11 37.93 -0.51 -4.71
C ALA A 11 37.08 -0.48 -6.00
N LEU A 12 37.67 0.03 -7.12
CA LEU A 12 37.01 0.04 -8.42
C LEU A 12 36.71 -1.39 -8.92
N GLY A 13 37.67 -2.30 -8.74
CA GLY A 13 37.48 -3.72 -9.08
C GLY A 13 36.35 -4.38 -8.31
N LEU A 14 36.22 -4.09 -7.01
CA LEU A 14 35.10 -4.60 -6.17
C LEU A 14 33.74 -4.03 -6.62
N VAL A 15 33.69 -2.74 -6.97
CA VAL A 15 32.46 -2.12 -7.48
C VAL A 15 32.06 -2.74 -8.83
N VAL A 16 33.01 -2.92 -9.74
CA VAL A 16 32.78 -3.57 -11.04
C VAL A 16 32.31 -5.02 -10.84
N ALA A 17 32.92 -5.76 -9.93
CA ALA A 17 32.51 -7.13 -9.60
C ALA A 17 31.09 -7.18 -9.03
N ALA A 18 30.73 -6.26 -8.13
CA ALA A 18 29.38 -6.16 -7.59
C ALA A 18 28.34 -5.84 -8.68
N ILE A 19 28.64 -4.90 -9.57
CA ILE A 19 27.79 -4.58 -10.73
C ILE A 19 27.67 -5.79 -11.68
N ALA A 20 28.76 -6.49 -11.95
CA ALA A 20 28.75 -7.69 -12.80
C ALA A 20 27.90 -8.82 -12.19
N VAL A 21 27.98 -9.04 -10.87
CA VAL A 21 27.11 -9.99 -10.16
C VAL A 21 25.65 -9.55 -10.25
N MET A 22 25.36 -8.28 -10.10
CA MET A 22 24.02 -7.70 -10.18
C MET A 22 23.41 -7.87 -11.58
N ILE A 23 24.20 -7.58 -12.64
CA ILE A 23 23.82 -7.79 -14.03
C ILE A 23 23.68 -9.29 -14.34
N GLY A 24 24.57 -10.11 -13.83
CA GLY A 24 24.49 -11.57 -13.96
C GLY A 24 23.21 -12.14 -13.31
N ARG A 25 22.85 -11.68 -12.13
CA ARG A 25 21.56 -12.03 -11.48
C ARG A 25 20.39 -11.59 -12.34
N TYR A 26 20.39 -10.38 -12.86
CA TYR A 26 19.36 -9.88 -13.76
C TYR A 26 19.17 -10.79 -14.99
N HIS A 27 20.26 -11.15 -15.68
CA HIS A 27 20.18 -11.98 -16.90
C HIS A 27 19.90 -13.46 -16.63
N VAL A 28 20.47 -14.04 -15.57
CA VAL A 28 20.35 -15.48 -15.26
C VAL A 28 19.06 -15.81 -14.49
N MET A 29 18.69 -14.96 -13.55
CA MET A 29 17.51 -15.17 -12.69
C MET A 29 16.29 -14.40 -13.20
N GLY A 30 16.48 -13.44 -14.11
CA GLY A 30 15.44 -12.55 -14.56
C GLY A 30 14.90 -11.64 -13.44
N GLU A 31 15.69 -11.42 -12.40
CA GLU A 31 15.34 -10.56 -11.27
C GLU A 31 15.56 -9.10 -11.61
N GLU A 32 14.61 -8.24 -11.32
CA GLU A 32 14.86 -6.80 -11.34
C GLU A 32 15.77 -6.42 -10.18
N ILE A 33 16.72 -5.53 -10.44
CA ILE A 33 17.83 -5.17 -9.55
C ILE A 33 17.33 -4.56 -8.22
N LEU A 34 16.10 -4.02 -8.19
CA LEU A 34 15.55 -3.26 -7.07
C LEU A 34 14.26 -3.82 -6.48
N VAL A 35 13.67 -4.87 -7.05
CA VAL A 35 12.41 -5.46 -6.54
C VAL A 35 12.53 -6.98 -6.50
N PRO A 36 12.39 -7.62 -5.33
CA PRO A 36 12.43 -9.08 -5.23
C PRO A 36 11.30 -9.70 -6.05
N ARG A 37 11.64 -10.51 -7.05
CA ARG A 37 10.69 -11.36 -7.78
C ARG A 37 10.36 -12.62 -6.99
N GLY A 38 9.84 -12.49 -5.78
CA GLY A 38 9.12 -13.62 -5.19
C GLY A 38 7.72 -13.69 -5.81
N PRO A 39 7.05 -14.84 -5.78
CA PRO A 39 5.65 -14.91 -6.19
C PRO A 39 4.86 -13.91 -5.35
N ASN A 40 4.30 -12.87 -6.02
CA ASN A 40 3.46 -11.86 -5.38
C ASN A 40 2.06 -12.45 -5.11
N THR A 41 2.04 -13.63 -4.54
CA THR A 41 0.84 -14.31 -4.10
C THR A 41 0.67 -14.08 -2.61
N TRP A 42 -0.48 -13.60 -2.26
CA TRP A 42 -0.85 -13.27 -0.91
C TRP A 42 -2.07 -14.07 -0.50
N LYS A 43 -2.05 -14.59 0.71
CA LYS A 43 -3.20 -15.11 1.41
C LYS A 43 -3.71 -14.03 2.33
N VAL A 44 -4.97 -13.65 2.17
CA VAL A 44 -5.61 -12.62 2.99
C VAL A 44 -6.82 -13.22 3.67
N THR A 45 -6.88 -13.12 4.98
CA THR A 45 -8.01 -13.57 5.78
C THR A 45 -8.64 -12.37 6.49
N MET A 46 -9.86 -12.05 6.10
CA MET A 46 -10.66 -11.07 6.81
C MET A 46 -11.39 -11.76 7.97
N LYS A 47 -11.15 -11.30 9.18
CA LYS A 47 -11.86 -11.73 10.40
C LYS A 47 -12.90 -10.68 10.74
N VAL A 48 -14.13 -11.07 10.94
CA VAL A 48 -15.23 -10.18 11.38
C VAL A 48 -15.90 -10.78 12.61
N ASN A 49 -15.96 -9.98 13.65
CA ASN A 49 -16.62 -10.33 14.91
C ASN A 49 -17.75 -9.35 15.19
N GLY A 50 -18.76 -9.78 15.87
CA GLY A 50 -19.87 -8.92 16.28
C GLY A 50 -20.92 -9.70 17.07
N VAL A 51 -22.05 -9.04 17.35
CA VAL A 51 -23.18 -9.65 18.04
C VAL A 51 -24.41 -9.49 17.18
N SER A 52 -25.03 -10.60 16.76
CA SER A 52 -26.33 -10.60 16.11
C SER A 52 -27.44 -10.39 17.15
N LEU A 53 -28.42 -9.56 16.82
CA LEU A 53 -29.49 -9.15 17.72
C LEU A 53 -30.84 -9.82 17.41
N ALA A 54 -30.94 -10.45 16.24
CA ALA A 54 -32.21 -11.06 15.80
C ALA A 54 -31.92 -12.18 14.79
N SER A 55 -32.87 -13.10 14.65
CA SER A 55 -32.82 -14.22 13.68
C SER A 55 -32.74 -13.76 12.21
N ASN A 56 -33.12 -12.52 11.92
CA ASN A 56 -33.01 -11.91 10.60
C ASN A 56 -31.78 -11.00 10.46
N ALA A 57 -30.78 -11.15 11.35
CA ALA A 57 -29.52 -10.42 11.26
C ALA A 57 -28.83 -10.69 9.92
N LYS A 58 -28.31 -9.62 9.34
CA LYS A 58 -27.57 -9.68 8.08
C LYS A 58 -26.27 -8.91 8.22
N LEU A 59 -25.21 -9.45 7.65
CA LEU A 59 -23.93 -8.82 7.54
C LEU A 59 -23.53 -8.77 6.07
N GLN A 60 -22.83 -7.72 5.68
CA GLN A 60 -22.28 -7.54 4.35
C GLN A 60 -20.82 -7.16 4.49
N THR A 61 -19.96 -7.92 3.84
CA THR A 61 -18.52 -7.66 3.81
C THR A 61 -18.05 -7.36 2.39
N LEU A 62 -17.28 -6.28 2.23
CA LEU A 62 -16.67 -5.92 0.96
C LEU A 62 -15.55 -6.92 0.63
N THR A 63 -15.50 -7.37 -0.62
CA THR A 63 -14.49 -8.33 -1.10
C THR A 63 -13.69 -7.73 -2.24
N PRO A 64 -12.46 -8.23 -2.50
CA PRO A 64 -11.60 -7.67 -3.54
C PRO A 64 -12.23 -7.80 -4.92
N LEU A 65 -11.97 -6.80 -5.74
CA LEU A 65 -12.29 -6.82 -7.16
C LEU A 65 -11.23 -7.66 -7.90
N ASP A 66 -11.64 -8.36 -8.96
CA ASP A 66 -10.73 -9.08 -9.86
C ASP A 66 -10.58 -8.27 -11.15
N PHE A 67 -9.54 -7.46 -11.22
CA PHE A 67 -9.28 -6.61 -12.38
C PHE A 67 -7.82 -6.13 -12.43
N GLY A 68 -7.39 -5.70 -13.62
CA GLY A 68 -6.10 -5.05 -13.81
C GLY A 68 -4.93 -5.92 -13.38
N ARG A 69 -4.21 -5.46 -12.35
CA ARG A 69 -3.01 -6.12 -11.79
C ARG A 69 -3.32 -7.12 -10.68
N GLN A 70 -4.54 -7.20 -10.20
CA GLN A 70 -4.93 -8.09 -9.12
C GLN A 70 -5.84 -9.21 -9.61
N HIS A 71 -5.45 -10.44 -9.35
CA HIS A 71 -6.20 -11.64 -9.71
C HIS A 71 -6.56 -12.41 -8.46
N ILE A 72 -7.86 -12.57 -8.23
CA ILE A 72 -8.37 -13.26 -7.05
C ILE A 72 -8.49 -14.74 -7.35
N LYS A 73 -7.92 -15.55 -6.48
CA LYS A 73 -7.90 -17.02 -6.56
C LYS A 73 -8.44 -17.57 -5.25
N ARG A 74 -9.14 -18.70 -5.33
CA ARG A 74 -9.57 -19.51 -4.17
C ARG A 74 -10.16 -18.66 -3.06
N GLU A 75 -11.45 -18.40 -3.14
CA GLU A 75 -12.19 -17.71 -2.10
C GLU A 75 -12.93 -18.72 -1.22
N ALA A 76 -12.91 -18.50 0.07
CA ALA A 76 -13.62 -19.31 1.04
C ALA A 76 -14.26 -18.45 2.15
N CYS A 77 -15.46 -18.81 2.54
CA CYS A 77 -16.15 -18.23 3.68
C CYS A 77 -16.33 -19.29 4.76
N ARG A 78 -16.25 -18.89 6.03
CA ARG A 78 -16.49 -19.78 7.17
C ARG A 78 -17.07 -19.02 8.34
N SER A 79 -18.17 -19.56 8.90
CA SER A 79 -18.75 -19.15 10.16
C SER A 79 -19.61 -20.29 10.70
N ASP A 80 -19.63 -20.46 12.01
CA ASP A 80 -20.51 -21.42 12.66
C ASP A 80 -21.91 -20.82 12.91
N GLU A 81 -21.98 -19.50 13.10
CA GLU A 81 -23.19 -18.77 13.43
C GLU A 81 -23.92 -18.18 12.21
N LEU A 82 -23.19 -17.91 11.14
CA LEU A 82 -23.73 -17.27 9.95
C LEU A 82 -23.64 -18.18 8.73
N LEU A 83 -24.58 -18.02 7.81
CA LEU A 83 -24.54 -18.56 6.45
C LEU A 83 -24.07 -17.50 5.48
N ASP A 84 -23.12 -17.84 4.64
CA ASP A 84 -22.64 -16.99 3.58
C ASP A 84 -23.36 -17.22 2.25
N LYS A 85 -23.43 -16.17 1.45
CA LYS A 85 -23.67 -16.25 0.00
C LYS A 85 -22.42 -15.79 -0.72
N PRO A 86 -21.95 -16.59 -1.70
CA PRO A 86 -20.74 -16.26 -2.44
C PRO A 86 -20.74 -14.84 -2.98
N PRO A 87 -19.56 -14.23 -3.17
CA PRO A 87 -19.47 -12.89 -3.69
C PRO A 87 -20.20 -12.73 -5.02
N SER A 88 -21.09 -11.75 -5.09
CA SER A 88 -21.82 -11.42 -6.30
C SER A 88 -21.26 -10.15 -6.92
N ALA A 89 -20.90 -10.21 -8.20
CA ALA A 89 -20.42 -9.09 -9.00
C ALA A 89 -21.56 -8.28 -9.63
N ARG A 90 -22.61 -7.96 -8.87
CA ARG A 90 -23.76 -7.19 -9.39
C ARG A 90 -23.42 -5.76 -9.80
N HIS A 91 -22.31 -5.21 -9.27
CA HIS A 91 -21.82 -3.88 -9.59
C HIS A 91 -20.32 -3.94 -9.92
N PRO A 92 -19.85 -3.33 -11.01
CA PRO A 92 -18.43 -3.36 -11.39
C PRO A 92 -17.53 -2.71 -10.34
N GLU A 93 -18.06 -1.76 -9.58
CA GLU A 93 -17.30 -1.02 -8.55
C GLU A 93 -17.35 -1.65 -7.15
N ARG A 94 -18.11 -2.73 -6.99
CA ARG A 94 -18.36 -3.31 -5.67
C ARG A 94 -18.71 -4.79 -5.73
N ARG A 95 -17.97 -5.59 -4.99
CA ARG A 95 -18.20 -7.01 -4.81
C ARG A 95 -18.34 -7.31 -3.31
N VAL A 96 -19.32 -8.12 -2.92
CA VAL A 96 -19.65 -8.35 -1.51
C VAL A 96 -20.04 -9.79 -1.23
N VAL A 97 -19.67 -10.30 -0.05
CA VAL A 97 -20.28 -11.48 0.56
C VAL A 97 -21.43 -11.04 1.45
N LEU A 98 -22.55 -11.72 1.32
CA LEU A 98 -23.71 -11.54 2.18
C LEU A 98 -23.76 -12.67 3.20
N TRP A 99 -23.86 -12.30 4.47
CA TRP A 99 -24.02 -13.21 5.58
C TRP A 99 -25.42 -13.06 6.18
N SER A 100 -26.01 -14.14 6.61
CA SER A 100 -27.30 -14.16 7.28
C SER A 100 -27.24 -15.08 8.50
N GLN A 101 -28.01 -14.78 9.53
CA GLN A 101 -28.12 -15.66 10.69
C GLN A 101 -28.45 -17.08 10.24
N ARG A 102 -27.74 -18.08 10.78
CA ARG A 102 -27.96 -19.49 10.47
C ARG A 102 -29.28 -19.95 11.13
N PRO A 103 -30.18 -20.62 10.40
CA PRO A 103 -31.40 -21.19 10.99
C PRO A 103 -31.06 -22.18 12.13
N GLY A 104 -31.77 -22.06 13.22
CA GLY A 104 -31.57 -22.91 14.40
C GLY A 104 -30.44 -22.44 15.35
N VAL A 105 -29.65 -21.47 14.97
CA VAL A 105 -28.66 -20.83 15.86
C VAL A 105 -29.26 -19.57 16.46
N PRO A 106 -29.31 -19.45 17.81
CA PRO A 106 -29.86 -18.25 18.45
C PRO A 106 -28.99 -17.01 18.16
N PRO A 107 -29.58 -15.80 18.17
CA PRO A 107 -28.81 -14.55 18.10
C PRO A 107 -27.81 -14.47 19.25
N GLY A 108 -26.61 -13.95 18.93
CA GLY A 108 -25.52 -13.87 19.88
C GLY A 108 -24.21 -13.45 19.24
N PRO A 109 -23.08 -13.63 19.92
CA PRO A 109 -21.75 -13.41 19.35
C PRO A 109 -21.54 -14.29 18.11
N PHE A 110 -20.85 -13.74 17.12
CA PHE A 110 -20.48 -14.49 15.90
C PHE A 110 -19.06 -14.19 15.48
N HIS A 111 -18.48 -15.14 14.74
CA HIS A 111 -17.20 -15.03 14.09
C HIS A 111 -17.36 -15.41 12.61
N ALA A 112 -16.99 -14.52 11.71
CA ALA A 112 -17.03 -14.77 10.28
C ALA A 112 -15.63 -14.56 9.69
N TYR A 113 -15.24 -15.47 8.80
CA TYR A 113 -13.95 -15.45 8.13
C TYR A 113 -14.19 -15.49 6.63
N TYR A 114 -13.57 -14.56 5.93
CA TYR A 114 -13.47 -14.57 4.48
C TYR A 114 -12.00 -14.63 4.10
N GLU A 115 -11.62 -15.73 3.47
CA GLU A 115 -10.26 -16.01 3.02
C GLU A 115 -10.18 -15.98 1.51
N PHE A 116 -9.12 -15.39 0.97
CA PHE A 116 -8.84 -15.43 -0.45
C PHE A 116 -7.34 -15.39 -0.71
N TYR A 117 -6.97 -15.88 -1.89
CA TYR A 117 -5.62 -15.77 -2.42
C TYR A 117 -5.63 -14.74 -3.54
N CYS A 118 -4.69 -13.83 -3.55
CA CYS A 118 -4.53 -12.88 -4.63
C CYS A 118 -3.12 -12.91 -5.21
N LEU A 119 -3.05 -12.89 -6.53
CA LEU A 119 -1.83 -12.66 -7.28
C LEU A 119 -1.81 -11.19 -7.68
N VAL A 120 -0.75 -10.47 -7.33
CA VAL A 120 -0.55 -9.08 -7.72
C VAL A 120 0.58 -8.98 -8.73
N ASP A 121 0.29 -8.44 -9.91
CA ASP A 121 1.29 -8.21 -10.95
C ASP A 121 2.08 -6.94 -10.64
N VAL A 122 3.37 -7.10 -10.34
CA VAL A 122 4.29 -5.99 -10.01
C VAL A 122 4.80 -5.26 -11.24
N HIS A 123 4.74 -5.91 -12.41
CA HIS A 123 5.38 -5.41 -13.63
C HIS A 123 4.54 -4.40 -14.41
N ARG A 124 3.27 -4.22 -14.03
CA ARG A 124 2.41 -3.23 -14.68
C ARG A 124 2.43 -1.94 -13.87
N PRO A 125 3.05 -0.86 -14.35
CA PRO A 125 2.94 0.44 -13.70
C PRO A 125 1.47 0.85 -13.63
N SER A 126 1.08 1.53 -12.56
CA SER A 126 -0.31 1.94 -12.31
C SER A 126 -0.93 2.72 -13.48
N VAL A 127 -0.13 3.49 -14.21
CA VAL A 127 -0.55 4.26 -15.40
C VAL A 127 -0.85 3.36 -16.62
N ALA A 128 -0.14 2.25 -16.80
CA ALA A 128 -0.41 1.31 -17.91
C ALA A 128 -1.65 0.43 -17.65
N MET A 129 -2.11 0.33 -16.41
CA MET A 129 -3.30 -0.45 -16.05
C MET A 129 -4.60 0.12 -16.60
N ASN A 130 -4.67 1.43 -16.79
CA ASN A 130 -5.90 2.12 -17.19
C ASN A 130 -6.38 1.75 -18.59
N ARG A 131 -5.54 1.14 -19.44
CA ARG A 131 -5.93 0.71 -20.79
C ARG A 131 -6.50 -0.71 -20.93
N LEU A 132 -6.39 -1.54 -19.89
CA LEU A 132 -6.78 -2.95 -19.95
C LEU A 132 -8.01 -3.33 -19.13
N ALA A 133 -8.44 -2.50 -18.19
CA ALA A 133 -9.61 -2.75 -17.35
C ALA A 133 -10.86 -2.01 -17.85
N ALA A 134 -11.26 -2.28 -19.07
CA ALA A 134 -12.24 -1.54 -19.86
C ALA A 134 -13.66 -1.32 -19.27
N LYS A 135 -13.93 -1.75 -18.02
CA LYS A 135 -15.23 -1.53 -17.35
C LYS A 135 -15.17 -0.76 -16.05
N VAL A 136 -14.02 -0.78 -15.36
CA VAL A 136 -13.84 -0.11 -14.05
C VAL A 136 -13.05 1.19 -14.18
N ASP A 137 -12.22 1.29 -15.24
CA ASP A 137 -11.38 2.45 -15.52
C ASP A 137 -11.95 3.35 -16.64
N ALA A 138 -13.23 3.21 -16.94
CA ALA A 138 -13.88 4.10 -17.90
C ALA A 138 -13.91 5.55 -17.38
N ALA A 139 -13.88 6.50 -18.30
CA ALA A 139 -14.10 7.90 -17.98
C ALA A 139 -15.41 8.06 -17.18
N PRO A 140 -15.42 8.86 -16.11
CA PRO A 140 -16.66 9.12 -15.40
C PRO A 140 -17.68 9.77 -16.33
N ALA A 141 -18.96 9.40 -16.19
CA ALA A 141 -20.03 10.06 -16.95
C ALA A 141 -20.03 11.58 -16.63
N PRO A 142 -20.46 12.44 -17.58
CA PRO A 142 -20.50 13.88 -17.35
C PRO A 142 -21.23 14.22 -16.03
N GLY A 143 -20.59 15.01 -15.18
CA GLY A 143 -21.11 15.36 -13.86
C GLY A 143 -21.04 14.26 -12.78
N GLN A 144 -20.53 13.09 -13.11
CA GLN A 144 -20.24 12.04 -12.13
C GLN A 144 -18.90 12.32 -11.44
N GLN A 145 -18.77 11.88 -10.18
CA GLN A 145 -17.52 12.01 -9.39
C GLN A 145 -17.06 13.47 -9.13
N ILE A 146 -17.98 14.45 -9.30
CA ILE A 146 -17.74 15.88 -8.96
C ILE A 146 -18.74 16.42 -7.94
N LYS A 147 -19.76 15.62 -7.55
CA LYS A 147 -20.81 16.04 -6.60
C LYS A 147 -20.37 15.85 -5.16
N ALA A 148 -20.94 16.65 -4.27
CA ALA A 148 -20.82 16.47 -2.84
C ALA A 148 -21.47 15.15 -2.38
N GLU A 149 -20.88 14.54 -1.38
CA GLU A 149 -21.36 13.36 -0.67
C GLU A 149 -21.34 13.62 0.84
N PRO A 150 -22.04 12.85 1.68
CA PRO A 150 -22.20 13.17 3.11
C PRO A 150 -20.92 13.43 3.91
N ARG A 151 -19.78 12.90 3.47
CA ARG A 151 -18.47 13.12 4.10
C ARG A 151 -17.43 13.70 3.15
N ILE A 152 -17.86 14.10 1.94
CA ILE A 152 -17.02 14.72 0.91
C ILE A 152 -17.69 16.04 0.53
N GLU A 153 -17.60 17.03 1.45
CA GLU A 153 -18.31 18.31 1.39
C GLU A 153 -17.58 19.28 0.45
N CYS A 154 -17.50 18.95 -0.83
CA CYS A 154 -16.76 19.72 -1.84
C CYS A 154 -17.38 21.10 -2.14
N ASP A 155 -18.65 21.31 -1.80
CA ASP A 155 -19.40 22.56 -1.96
C ASP A 155 -19.35 23.46 -0.74
N SER A 156 -18.78 22.98 0.38
CA SER A 156 -18.66 23.79 1.60
C SER A 156 -17.75 25.01 1.39
N ALA A 157 -18.13 26.17 1.93
CA ALA A 157 -17.40 27.42 1.74
C ALA A 157 -15.90 27.34 2.13
N PRO A 158 -15.50 26.69 3.25
CA PRO A 158 -14.08 26.57 3.60
C PRO A 158 -13.28 25.73 2.59
N VAL A 159 -13.83 24.60 2.11
CA VAL A 159 -13.19 23.75 1.11
C VAL A 159 -13.06 24.50 -0.21
N ALA A 160 -14.13 25.18 -0.65
CA ALA A 160 -14.14 25.96 -1.88
C ALA A 160 -13.14 27.14 -1.85
N ALA A 161 -13.08 27.85 -0.74
CA ALA A 161 -12.13 28.95 -0.58
C ALA A 161 -10.68 28.47 -0.62
N LEU A 162 -10.39 27.36 0.06
CA LEU A 162 -9.06 26.73 0.07
C LEU A 162 -8.67 26.25 -1.32
N ALA A 163 -9.53 25.48 -1.99
CA ALA A 163 -9.25 24.93 -3.31
C ALA A 163 -8.92 26.05 -4.32
N ARG A 164 -9.76 27.10 -4.39
CA ARG A 164 -9.53 28.27 -5.27
C ARG A 164 -8.23 28.98 -4.95
N ARG A 165 -7.93 29.19 -3.67
CA ARG A 165 -6.69 29.87 -3.23
C ARG A 165 -5.44 29.10 -3.65
N LEU A 166 -5.44 27.78 -3.44
CA LEU A 166 -4.29 26.93 -3.74
C LEU A 166 -4.02 26.81 -5.23
N THR A 167 -5.07 26.74 -6.04
CA THR A 167 -4.96 26.53 -7.49
C THR A 167 -5.01 27.81 -8.32
N ALA A 168 -4.91 28.99 -7.67
CA ALA A 168 -4.93 30.27 -8.37
C ALA A 168 -3.72 30.37 -9.34
N GLY A 169 -4.02 30.69 -10.62
CA GLY A 169 -2.99 30.80 -11.66
C GLY A 169 -2.55 29.47 -12.28
N HIS A 170 -3.18 28.36 -11.92
CA HIS A 170 -2.91 27.03 -12.51
C HIS A 170 -4.17 26.52 -13.24
N ASP A 171 -4.10 26.34 -14.55
CA ASP A 171 -5.23 25.92 -15.38
C ASP A 171 -5.20 24.40 -15.68
N ASP A 172 -4.01 23.76 -15.68
CA ASP A 172 -3.88 22.33 -15.92
C ASP A 172 -4.44 21.51 -14.74
N PRO A 173 -5.34 20.55 -14.96
CA PRO A 173 -5.91 19.73 -13.90
C PRO A 173 -4.87 18.87 -13.16
N GLY A 174 -3.78 18.46 -13.82
CA GLY A 174 -2.70 17.70 -13.22
C GLY A 174 -1.92 18.53 -12.21
N ASP A 175 -1.56 19.77 -12.59
CA ASP A 175 -0.89 20.71 -11.70
C ASP A 175 -1.78 21.07 -10.50
N GLN A 176 -3.08 21.30 -10.75
CA GLN A 176 -4.02 21.55 -9.66
C GLN A 176 -4.10 20.38 -8.69
N ALA A 177 -4.21 19.15 -9.19
CA ALA A 177 -4.28 17.95 -8.35
C ALA A 177 -3.00 17.76 -7.53
N GLU A 178 -1.82 18.02 -8.10
CA GLU A 178 -0.55 17.94 -7.39
C GLU A 178 -0.46 18.97 -6.27
N ILE A 179 -0.86 20.22 -6.52
CA ILE A 179 -0.88 21.29 -5.52
C ILE A 179 -1.84 20.95 -4.37
N LEU A 180 -3.03 20.45 -4.68
CA LEU A 180 -4.02 20.04 -3.69
C LEU A 180 -3.53 18.85 -2.88
N PHE A 181 -2.89 17.88 -3.54
CA PHE A 181 -2.26 16.74 -2.89
C PHE A 181 -1.17 17.19 -1.91
N ARG A 182 -0.23 18.04 -2.34
CA ARG A 182 0.86 18.55 -1.50
C ARG A 182 0.34 19.24 -0.25
N TYR A 183 -0.74 20.02 -0.37
CA TYR A 183 -1.38 20.63 0.79
C TYR A 183 -1.89 19.59 1.79
N VAL A 184 -2.65 18.60 1.33
CA VAL A 184 -3.19 17.55 2.22
C VAL A 184 -2.08 16.68 2.80
N ASP A 185 -1.03 16.43 2.03
CA ASP A 185 0.13 15.67 2.43
C ASP A 185 0.93 16.34 3.56
N GLN A 186 1.23 17.63 3.39
CA GLN A 186 2.17 18.38 4.24
C GLN A 186 1.49 19.13 5.38
N GLU A 187 0.28 19.65 5.15
CA GLU A 187 -0.41 20.54 6.12
C GLU A 187 -1.43 19.81 6.99
N ILE A 188 -1.81 18.58 6.64
CA ILE A 188 -2.74 17.77 7.42
C ILE A 188 -1.96 16.66 8.13
N ALA A 189 -1.89 16.70 9.44
CA ALA A 189 -1.16 15.72 10.24
C ALA A 189 -1.83 14.34 10.17
N ASN A 190 -1.02 13.28 10.12
CA ASN A 190 -1.52 11.91 10.18
C ASN A 190 -2.01 11.58 11.60
N GLU A 191 -3.19 10.98 11.69
CA GLU A 191 -3.76 10.42 12.91
C GLU A 191 -4.05 8.92 12.74
N PRO A 192 -4.02 8.12 13.81
CA PRO A 192 -4.55 6.76 13.77
C PRO A 192 -6.04 6.75 13.43
N SER A 193 -6.51 5.70 12.74
CA SER A 193 -7.94 5.55 12.45
C SER A 193 -8.75 5.46 13.74
N PRO A 194 -9.78 6.30 13.91
CA PRO A 194 -10.64 6.24 15.08
C PRO A 194 -11.51 4.98 15.07
N SER A 195 -11.91 4.54 16.26
CA SER A 195 -12.91 3.48 16.41
C SER A 195 -14.30 4.03 16.11
N GLY A 196 -14.59 4.37 14.84
CA GLY A 196 -15.88 4.98 14.48
C GLY A 196 -15.97 5.38 13.01
N PRO A 197 -17.01 6.13 12.61
CA PRO A 197 -17.28 6.45 11.21
C PRO A 197 -16.23 7.35 10.52
N GLY A 198 -15.22 7.80 11.23
CA GLY A 198 -14.16 8.66 10.70
C GLY A 198 -14.62 10.09 10.37
N LEU A 199 -13.67 11.00 10.25
CA LEU A 199 -13.93 12.41 9.94
C LEU A 199 -14.34 12.59 8.47
N GLY A 200 -15.22 13.58 8.21
CA GLY A 200 -15.48 14.11 6.87
C GLY A 200 -14.36 15.03 6.38
N ALA A 201 -14.46 15.48 5.13
CA ALA A 201 -13.50 16.40 4.53
C ALA A 201 -13.43 17.75 5.28
N LEU A 202 -14.59 18.29 5.64
CA LEU A 202 -14.67 19.56 6.36
C LEU A 202 -14.06 19.49 7.76
N ASP A 203 -14.33 18.40 8.49
CA ASP A 203 -13.77 18.22 9.84
C ASP A 203 -12.26 17.96 9.79
N CYS A 204 -11.79 17.20 8.82
CA CYS A 204 -10.37 16.99 8.57
C CYS A 204 -9.66 18.33 8.31
N LEU A 205 -10.24 19.18 7.47
CA LEU A 205 -9.71 20.51 7.19
C LEU A 205 -9.67 21.41 8.44
N LYS A 206 -10.76 21.44 9.21
CA LYS A 206 -10.85 22.27 10.44
C LYS A 206 -9.84 21.84 11.50
N ASN A 207 -9.70 20.52 11.70
CA ASN A 207 -8.83 19.96 12.73
C ASN A 207 -7.36 19.90 12.29
N ARG A 208 -7.07 20.08 11.00
CA ARG A 208 -5.73 19.94 10.38
C ARG A 208 -5.06 18.58 10.67
N ARG A 209 -5.87 17.54 10.83
CA ARG A 209 -5.41 16.18 11.10
C ARG A 209 -6.46 15.16 10.65
N GLY A 210 -6.02 13.97 10.33
CA GLY A 210 -6.93 12.89 9.94
C GLY A 210 -6.22 11.58 9.62
N ASP A 211 -7.01 10.52 9.64
CA ASP A 211 -6.58 9.20 9.17
C ASP A 211 -6.54 9.14 7.63
N ALA A 212 -6.16 8.00 7.08
CA ALA A 212 -6.11 7.79 5.63
C ALA A 212 -7.45 8.12 4.95
N SER A 213 -8.58 7.77 5.60
CA SER A 213 -9.92 8.02 5.07
C SER A 213 -10.27 9.51 5.05
N ALA A 214 -9.99 10.21 6.15
CA ALA A 214 -10.29 11.64 6.29
C ALA A 214 -9.44 12.50 5.32
N LYS A 215 -8.13 12.22 5.24
CA LYS A 215 -7.23 12.90 4.28
C LYS A 215 -7.65 12.65 2.84
N SER A 216 -8.03 11.41 2.51
CA SER A 216 -8.50 11.07 1.15
C SER A 216 -9.83 11.74 0.81
N ARG A 217 -10.78 11.85 1.77
CA ARG A 217 -12.04 12.59 1.59
C ARG A 217 -11.78 14.07 1.34
N LEU A 218 -10.88 14.68 2.11
CA LEU A 218 -10.49 16.07 1.90
C LEU A 218 -9.88 16.28 0.52
N LEU A 219 -8.96 15.42 0.11
CA LEU A 219 -8.33 15.51 -1.22
C LEU A 219 -9.35 15.38 -2.34
N VAL A 220 -10.27 14.40 -2.25
CA VAL A 220 -11.36 14.24 -3.22
C VAL A 220 -12.28 15.46 -3.22
N ALA A 221 -12.62 16.02 -2.06
CA ALA A 221 -13.46 17.22 -1.97
C ALA A 221 -12.80 18.43 -2.63
N LEU A 222 -11.50 18.65 -2.42
CA LEU A 222 -10.74 19.72 -3.05
C LEU A 222 -10.67 19.56 -4.58
N CYS A 223 -10.39 18.34 -5.10
CA CYS A 223 -10.40 18.06 -6.53
C CYS A 223 -11.77 18.31 -7.15
N ARG A 224 -12.83 17.76 -6.54
CA ARG A 224 -14.22 17.94 -7.04
C ARG A 224 -14.64 19.41 -7.07
N ASN A 225 -14.23 20.21 -6.08
CA ASN A 225 -14.50 21.65 -6.08
C ASN A 225 -13.87 22.38 -7.28
N ARG A 226 -12.73 21.88 -7.78
CA ARG A 226 -12.08 22.41 -8.99
C ARG A 226 -12.63 21.82 -10.29
N GLY A 227 -13.70 21.02 -10.22
CA GLY A 227 -14.27 20.35 -11.39
C GLY A 227 -13.47 19.13 -11.84
N ILE A 228 -12.46 18.69 -11.09
CA ILE A 228 -11.67 17.49 -11.38
C ILE A 228 -12.45 16.29 -10.83
N PRO A 229 -12.90 15.35 -11.69
CA PRO A 229 -13.57 14.14 -11.22
C PRO A 229 -12.62 13.35 -10.30
N ALA A 230 -13.08 13.01 -9.09
CA ALA A 230 -12.27 12.31 -8.14
C ALA A 230 -13.11 11.33 -7.31
N ARG A 231 -12.50 10.19 -6.94
CA ARG A 231 -13.14 9.12 -6.18
C ARG A 231 -12.26 8.61 -5.05
N LEU A 232 -12.87 8.01 -4.06
CA LEU A 232 -12.18 7.21 -3.05
C LEU A 232 -11.98 5.79 -3.56
N VAL A 233 -10.87 5.21 -3.20
CA VAL A 233 -10.57 3.79 -3.38
C VAL A 233 -10.36 3.16 -2.02
N MET A 234 -11.09 2.08 -1.77
CA MET A 234 -10.97 1.28 -0.56
C MET A 234 -10.14 0.04 -0.84
N GLY A 235 -9.20 -0.25 0.02
CA GLY A 235 -8.32 -1.39 -0.20
C GLY A 235 -7.68 -1.93 1.08
N VAL A 236 -6.75 -2.84 0.88
CA VAL A 236 -5.89 -3.40 1.92
C VAL A 236 -4.44 -3.22 1.48
N HIS A 237 -3.59 -2.79 2.39
CA HIS A 237 -2.16 -2.74 2.12
C HIS A 237 -1.56 -4.13 2.41
N LEU A 238 -1.11 -4.83 1.37
CA LEU A 238 -0.52 -6.17 1.48
C LEU A 238 0.87 -6.11 2.13
N LEU A 239 0.92 -5.76 3.40
CA LEU A 239 2.08 -5.90 4.25
C LEU A 239 1.83 -7.08 5.19
N LYS A 240 2.87 -7.82 5.53
CA LYS A 240 2.77 -8.88 6.53
C LYS A 240 2.41 -8.25 7.89
N ASP A 241 1.15 -8.36 8.27
CA ASP A 241 0.63 -7.87 9.54
C ASP A 241 -0.60 -8.70 9.94
N GLU A 242 -0.83 -8.82 11.23
CA GLU A 242 -1.89 -9.67 11.79
C GLU A 242 -3.19 -8.92 12.10
N ASN A 243 -3.19 -7.59 12.08
CA ASN A 243 -4.34 -6.78 12.49
C ASN A 243 -4.54 -5.52 11.65
N GLN A 244 -4.41 -5.65 10.33
CA GLN A 244 -4.63 -4.50 9.45
C GLN A 244 -6.11 -4.15 9.33
N THR A 245 -6.39 -2.85 9.27
CA THR A 245 -7.68 -2.31 8.83
C THR A 245 -7.63 -1.97 7.35
N ALA A 246 -8.79 -1.69 6.75
CA ALA A 246 -8.84 -1.19 5.39
C ALA A 246 -8.10 0.15 5.27
N HIS A 247 -7.40 0.32 4.16
CA HIS A 247 -6.74 1.56 3.79
C HIS A 247 -7.55 2.28 2.71
N VAL A 248 -7.55 3.62 2.74
CA VAL A 248 -8.29 4.43 1.78
C VAL A 248 -7.34 5.43 1.14
N TRP A 249 -7.44 5.56 -0.19
CA TRP A 249 -6.72 6.58 -0.96
C TRP A 249 -7.65 7.25 -1.97
N ALA A 250 -7.18 8.29 -2.62
CA ALA A 250 -7.91 9.02 -3.63
C ALA A 250 -7.43 8.68 -5.05
N GLU A 251 -8.32 8.82 -6.03
CA GLU A 251 -7.98 8.87 -7.45
C GLU A 251 -8.66 10.08 -8.09
N ALA A 252 -7.95 10.78 -8.97
CA ALA A 252 -8.47 11.87 -9.78
C ALA A 252 -8.40 11.51 -11.27
N TRP A 253 -9.43 11.90 -12.05
CA TRP A 253 -9.45 11.70 -13.49
C TRP A 253 -8.73 12.84 -14.20
N ILE A 254 -7.55 12.56 -14.71
CA ILE A 254 -6.64 13.54 -15.32
C ILE A 254 -6.07 12.95 -16.60
N HIS A 255 -6.12 13.70 -17.70
CA HIS A 255 -5.58 13.30 -19.00
C HIS A 255 -5.99 11.87 -19.41
N ASP A 256 -7.29 11.58 -19.33
CA ASP A 256 -7.91 10.31 -19.72
C ASP A 256 -7.48 9.08 -18.91
N HIS A 257 -7.01 9.28 -17.66
CA HIS A 257 -6.74 8.17 -16.74
C HIS A 257 -6.99 8.54 -15.27
N TRP A 258 -7.20 7.53 -14.44
CA TRP A 258 -7.26 7.70 -13.00
C TRP A 258 -5.85 7.80 -12.42
N LEU A 259 -5.53 8.97 -11.84
CA LEU A 259 -4.28 9.24 -11.16
C LEU A 259 -4.41 8.89 -9.68
N PRO A 260 -3.72 7.86 -9.16
CA PRO A 260 -3.82 7.49 -7.75
C PRO A 260 -3.01 8.45 -6.86
N MET A 261 -3.57 8.77 -5.68
CA MET A 261 -3.00 9.69 -4.72
C MET A 261 -3.25 9.20 -3.29
N CYS A 262 -2.20 8.97 -2.52
CA CYS A 262 -2.29 8.61 -1.10
C CYS A 262 -1.52 9.62 -0.24
N ALA A 263 -2.21 10.64 0.24
CA ALA A 263 -1.62 11.69 1.10
C ALA A 263 -1.27 11.20 2.52
N PHE A 264 -1.69 10.01 2.90
CA PHE A 264 -1.30 9.39 4.17
C PHE A 264 0.07 8.74 4.10
N ASN A 265 0.40 8.13 2.94
CA ASN A 265 1.68 7.44 2.70
C ASN A 265 2.55 8.15 1.64
N HIS A 266 2.32 9.43 1.37
CA HIS A 266 3.14 10.29 0.51
C HIS A 266 3.28 9.80 -0.95
N HIS A 267 2.23 9.20 -1.52
CA HIS A 267 2.24 8.71 -2.90
C HIS A 267 1.40 9.59 -3.83
N PHE A 268 2.03 10.14 -4.86
CA PHE A 268 1.37 10.90 -5.92
C PHE A 268 1.65 10.31 -7.29
N GLY A 269 0.62 10.13 -8.10
CA GLY A 269 0.71 9.57 -9.46
C GLY A 269 0.91 8.06 -9.52
N HIS A 270 1.26 7.44 -8.41
CA HIS A 270 1.43 5.99 -8.30
C HIS A 270 1.14 5.53 -6.87
N VAL A 271 0.72 4.30 -6.73
CA VAL A 271 0.68 3.59 -5.45
C VAL A 271 1.41 2.26 -5.59
N PRO A 272 2.07 1.77 -4.53
CA PRO A 272 2.76 0.48 -4.56
C PRO A 272 1.85 -0.65 -5.04
N PRO A 273 2.41 -1.69 -5.68
CA PRO A 273 1.64 -2.85 -6.11
C PRO A 273 0.99 -3.61 -4.95
N THR A 274 1.45 -3.38 -3.74
CA THR A 274 0.87 -3.93 -2.50
C THR A 274 -0.47 -3.32 -2.09
N TYR A 275 -0.98 -2.31 -2.80
CA TYR A 275 -2.32 -1.75 -2.57
C TYR A 275 -3.37 -2.57 -3.30
N LEU A 276 -4.03 -3.47 -2.59
CA LEU A 276 -5.13 -4.29 -3.12
C LEU A 276 -6.45 -3.52 -3.06
N VAL A 277 -7.16 -3.42 -4.19
CA VAL A 277 -8.45 -2.71 -4.28
C VAL A 277 -9.59 -3.64 -3.87
N LEU A 278 -10.43 -3.18 -2.95
CA LEU A 278 -11.69 -3.81 -2.55
C LEU A 278 -12.90 -3.19 -3.27
N GLY A 279 -12.86 -1.88 -3.52
CA GLY A 279 -13.97 -1.18 -4.15
C GLY A 279 -13.75 0.32 -4.25
N PHE A 280 -14.69 1.01 -4.89
CA PHE A 280 -14.64 2.45 -5.11
C PHE A 280 -15.77 3.18 -4.38
N GLY A 281 -15.55 4.46 -4.07
CA GLY A 281 -16.47 5.33 -3.35
C GLY A 281 -16.35 5.26 -1.83
N ASP A 282 -17.10 6.11 -1.11
CA ASP A 282 -17.10 6.16 0.35
C ASP A 282 -18.00 5.09 0.96
N GLN A 283 -17.50 3.87 1.03
CA GLN A 283 -18.26 2.71 1.48
C GLN A 283 -17.73 2.21 2.83
N ALA A 284 -18.60 1.56 3.62
CA ALA A 284 -18.15 0.78 4.76
C ALA A 284 -17.69 -0.61 4.30
N VAL A 285 -16.53 -1.05 4.80
CA VAL A 285 -16.00 -2.41 4.54
C VAL A 285 -16.94 -3.48 5.06
N VAL A 286 -17.55 -3.23 6.21
CA VAL A 286 -18.54 -4.11 6.83
C VAL A 286 -19.80 -3.32 7.16
N ARG A 287 -20.95 -3.85 6.79
CA ARG A 287 -22.26 -3.31 7.16
C ARG A 287 -23.11 -4.40 7.80
N GLY A 288 -23.72 -4.07 8.94
CA GLY A 288 -24.64 -4.96 9.65
C GLY A 288 -26.05 -4.39 9.71
N LYS A 289 -27.06 -5.28 9.57
CA LYS A 289 -28.45 -5.01 9.95
C LYS A 289 -28.82 -5.94 11.08
N HIS A 290 -29.33 -5.40 12.19
CA HIS A 290 -29.57 -6.13 13.45
C HIS A 290 -28.28 -6.80 13.99
N VAL A 291 -27.17 -6.08 13.88
CA VAL A 291 -25.85 -6.47 14.36
C VAL A 291 -25.21 -5.27 15.06
N ARG A 292 -24.54 -5.52 16.19
CA ARG A 292 -23.79 -4.50 16.95
C ARG A 292 -22.36 -4.94 17.19
N ASP A 293 -21.53 -4.01 17.68
CA ASP A 293 -20.14 -4.24 18.11
C ASP A 293 -19.26 -4.87 17.00
N ILE A 294 -19.51 -4.47 15.74
CA ILE A 294 -18.81 -5.02 14.60
C ILE A 294 -17.34 -4.57 14.66
N ARG A 295 -16.44 -5.54 14.67
CA ARG A 295 -14.99 -5.34 14.52
C ARG A 295 -14.49 -6.21 13.40
N TYR A 296 -13.53 -5.71 12.62
CA TYR A 296 -12.88 -6.50 11.58
C TYR A 296 -11.38 -6.21 11.54
N ALA A 297 -10.63 -7.20 11.08
CA ALA A 297 -9.21 -7.09 10.80
C ALA A 297 -8.83 -8.00 9.64
N TYR A 298 -7.77 -7.63 8.94
CA TYR A 298 -7.14 -8.44 7.92
C TYR A 298 -5.84 -9.05 8.46
N LEU A 299 -5.71 -10.36 8.29
CA LEU A 299 -4.45 -11.08 8.41
C LEU A 299 -3.90 -11.25 7.00
N VAL A 300 -2.71 -10.73 6.75
CA VAL A 300 -2.05 -10.75 5.45
C VAL A 300 -0.77 -11.57 5.52
N GLU A 301 -0.71 -12.63 4.73
CA GLU A 301 0.41 -13.56 4.68
C GLU A 301 0.93 -13.66 3.24
N ARG A 302 2.23 -13.59 3.05
CA ARG A 302 2.84 -13.85 1.75
C ARG A 302 2.94 -15.36 1.55
N THR A 303 2.47 -15.87 0.41
CA THR A 303 2.49 -17.31 0.12
C THR A 303 3.22 -17.60 -1.18
N VAL A 304 3.77 -18.81 -1.27
CA VAL A 304 4.29 -19.34 -2.53
C VAL A 304 3.12 -20.03 -3.25
N PRO A 305 2.85 -19.76 -4.55
CA PRO A 305 1.80 -20.45 -5.29
C PRO A 305 1.96 -21.97 -5.19
N GLU A 306 0.90 -22.69 -4.83
CA GLU A 306 0.85 -24.13 -5.01
C GLU A 306 0.90 -24.42 -6.52
N GLY A 307 1.93 -25.14 -6.96
CA GLY A 307 2.23 -25.39 -8.37
C GLY A 307 3.44 -24.60 -8.89
N ALA A 308 3.92 -23.58 -8.19
CA ALA A 308 5.28 -23.07 -8.32
C ALA A 308 6.29 -23.91 -7.48
N ALA A 309 5.88 -25.05 -6.98
CA ALA A 309 6.77 -26.19 -6.72
C ALA A 309 7.27 -26.66 -8.11
N ALA A 310 7.93 -25.73 -8.66
CA ALA A 310 8.51 -25.61 -9.95
C ALA A 310 9.52 -26.72 -10.17
N ALA A 311 9.77 -26.95 -11.40
CA ALA A 311 10.97 -27.61 -11.85
C ALA A 311 12.12 -27.30 -10.90
N GLU A 312 12.65 -28.30 -10.21
CA GLU A 312 13.82 -28.19 -9.33
C GLU A 312 14.88 -27.37 -10.07
N PRO A 313 15.31 -26.24 -9.55
CA PRO A 313 16.28 -25.42 -10.25
C PRO A 313 17.56 -26.25 -10.38
N THR A 314 17.94 -26.53 -11.63
CA THR A 314 19.15 -27.32 -11.94
C THR A 314 20.39 -26.42 -11.97
N GLY A 315 21.53 -26.95 -11.53
CA GLY A 315 22.83 -26.30 -11.65
C GLY A 315 23.01 -25.04 -10.81
N LEU A 316 23.55 -23.98 -11.42
CA LEU A 316 23.89 -22.69 -10.77
C LEU A 316 22.70 -22.04 -10.07
N ARG A 317 21.47 -22.19 -10.60
CA ARG A 317 20.25 -21.67 -10.00
C ARG A 317 19.95 -22.29 -8.64
N ARG A 318 20.28 -23.58 -8.44
CA ARG A 318 20.11 -24.27 -7.14
C ARG A 318 21.06 -23.72 -6.09
N LEU A 319 22.34 -23.51 -6.46
CA LEU A 319 23.34 -22.92 -5.59
C LEU A 319 23.00 -21.45 -5.22
N LEU A 320 22.58 -20.66 -6.18
CA LEU A 320 22.20 -19.25 -5.93
C LEU A 320 20.95 -19.14 -5.05
N ARG A 321 20.01 -20.10 -5.14
CA ARG A 321 18.82 -20.14 -4.28
C ARG A 321 19.15 -20.51 -2.84
N GLN A 322 20.17 -21.35 -2.61
CA GLN A 322 20.65 -21.67 -1.25
C GLN A 322 21.31 -20.48 -0.54
N VAL A 323 21.82 -19.52 -1.31
CA VAL A 323 22.45 -18.28 -0.81
C VAL A 323 21.49 -17.08 -0.91
N SER A 324 20.24 -17.30 -1.36
CA SER A 324 19.25 -16.24 -1.51
C SER A 324 18.66 -15.85 -0.15
N LEU A 325 18.57 -14.56 0.10
CA LEU A 325 17.93 -13.98 1.29
C LEU A 325 16.44 -14.33 1.38
N ASP A 326 15.81 -14.68 0.27
CA ASP A 326 14.38 -15.07 0.21
C ASP A 326 14.08 -16.39 0.96
N ALA A 327 15.10 -17.20 1.24
CA ALA A 327 14.96 -18.44 2.01
C ALA A 327 14.93 -18.20 3.53
N LEU A 328 15.27 -17.00 3.98
CA LEU A 328 15.33 -16.63 5.40
C LEU A 328 13.97 -16.11 5.90
N GLN A 329 13.73 -16.26 7.19
CA GLN A 329 12.58 -15.63 7.83
C GLN A 329 12.70 -14.09 7.79
N PRO A 330 11.59 -13.33 7.75
CA PRO A 330 11.62 -11.86 7.61
C PRO A 330 12.42 -11.12 8.69
N ALA A 331 12.52 -11.69 9.88
CA ALA A 331 13.37 -11.15 10.96
C ALA A 331 14.86 -11.34 10.65
N GLU A 332 15.21 -12.50 10.12
CA GLU A 332 16.58 -12.86 9.71
C GLU A 332 17.00 -12.08 8.46
N GLN A 333 16.09 -11.87 7.51
CA GLN A 333 16.33 -11.04 6.31
C GLN A 333 16.76 -9.64 6.70
N ARG A 334 16.06 -8.97 7.63
CA ARG A 334 16.40 -7.63 8.11
C ARG A 334 17.78 -7.60 8.78
N MET A 335 18.12 -8.63 9.53
CA MET A 335 19.43 -8.75 10.17
C MET A 335 20.55 -8.90 9.13
N VAL A 336 20.35 -9.71 8.10
CA VAL A 336 21.33 -9.92 7.03
C VAL A 336 21.44 -8.69 6.13
N GLU A 337 20.33 -8.01 5.80
CA GLU A 337 20.35 -6.73 5.09
C GLU A 337 21.14 -5.66 5.85
N PHE A 338 20.97 -5.60 7.18
CA PHE A 338 21.73 -4.72 8.04
C PHE A 338 23.24 -5.07 7.99
N LEU A 339 23.59 -6.34 8.09
CA LEU A 339 24.98 -6.80 8.01
C LEU A 339 25.61 -6.51 6.64
N LEU A 340 24.83 -6.59 5.54
CA LEU A 340 25.29 -6.27 4.20
C LEU A 340 25.53 -4.77 3.97
N LEU A 341 24.88 -3.90 4.74
CA LEU A 341 25.13 -2.45 4.70
C LEU A 341 26.48 -2.06 5.36
N LEU A 342 26.97 -2.85 6.30
CA LEU A 342 28.21 -2.57 7.03
C LEU A 342 29.45 -2.45 6.13
N PRO A 343 29.72 -3.38 5.18
CA PRO A 343 30.82 -3.23 4.22
C PRO A 343 30.68 -2.01 3.33
N ILE A 344 29.43 -1.67 2.91
CA ILE A 344 29.18 -0.49 2.05
C ILE A 344 29.47 0.78 2.84
N ALA A 345 29.00 0.89 4.07
CA ALA A 345 29.28 2.03 4.93
C ALA A 345 30.79 2.16 5.23
N ALA A 346 31.49 1.05 5.50
CA ALA A 346 32.95 1.05 5.66
C ALA A 346 33.69 1.50 4.40
N LEU A 347 33.21 1.08 3.21
CA LEU A 347 33.78 1.49 1.92
C LEU A 347 33.62 3.01 1.71
N ILE A 348 32.45 3.57 2.01
CA ILE A 348 32.19 5.02 1.92
C ILE A 348 33.14 5.81 2.81
N VAL A 349 33.34 5.34 4.05
CA VAL A 349 34.28 5.96 5.01
C VAL A 349 35.72 5.85 4.53
N CYS A 350 36.12 4.71 3.96
CA CYS A 350 37.46 4.53 3.36
C CYS A 350 37.70 5.46 2.18
N ILE A 351 36.71 5.65 1.31
CA ILE A 351 36.76 6.58 0.18
C ILE A 351 36.89 8.01 0.72
N GLY A 352 36.05 8.42 1.65
CA GLY A 352 36.13 9.76 2.26
C GLY A 352 37.47 10.05 2.90
N ARG A 353 38.00 9.08 3.64
CA ARG A 353 39.32 9.20 4.28
C ARG A 353 40.50 9.27 3.27
N ASN A 354 40.49 8.39 2.29
CA ASN A 354 41.65 8.23 1.39
C ASN A 354 41.63 9.14 0.16
N LEU A 355 40.44 9.52 -0.31
CA LEU A 355 40.28 10.39 -1.50
C LEU A 355 40.03 11.84 -1.12
N VAL A 356 39.21 12.10 -0.10
CA VAL A 356 38.80 13.46 0.31
C VAL A 356 39.67 13.98 1.45
N GLY A 357 40.42 13.12 2.15
CA GLY A 357 41.29 13.52 3.25
C GLY A 357 40.58 13.81 4.57
N VAL A 358 39.34 13.35 4.73
CA VAL A 358 38.57 13.53 5.99
C VAL A 358 39.21 12.70 7.09
N THR A 359 39.61 13.33 8.19
CA THR A 359 40.15 12.63 9.37
C THR A 359 39.00 12.00 10.17
N THR A 360 38.94 10.69 10.23
CA THR A 360 37.92 9.95 10.99
C THR A 360 38.55 9.10 12.07
N PHE A 361 37.90 8.98 13.23
CA PHE A 361 38.29 8.06 14.30
C PHE A 361 37.94 6.62 13.92
N GLY A 362 38.89 5.93 13.24
CA GLY A 362 38.69 4.57 12.77
C GLY A 362 37.75 4.45 11.55
N THR A 363 37.70 3.26 10.95
CA THR A 363 36.87 2.97 9.75
C THR A 363 35.45 2.55 10.11
N PHE A 364 35.28 1.92 11.25
CA PHE A 364 34.00 1.33 11.66
C PHE A 364 33.12 2.26 12.52
N ALA A 365 33.73 3.15 13.32
CA ALA A 365 32.98 4.05 14.19
C ALA A 365 31.98 4.95 13.42
N PRO A 366 32.35 5.68 12.35
CA PRO A 366 31.39 6.47 11.57
C PRO A 366 30.34 5.61 10.87
N ALA A 367 30.69 4.38 10.44
CA ALA A 367 29.77 3.46 9.81
C ALA A 367 28.71 2.95 10.80
N LEU A 368 29.13 2.61 12.02
CA LEU A 368 28.22 2.18 13.11
C LEU A 368 27.30 3.32 13.56
N VAL A 369 27.84 4.53 13.69
CA VAL A 369 27.02 5.72 14.02
C VAL A 369 25.99 6.00 12.94
N GLY A 370 26.35 5.95 11.64
CA GLY A 370 25.42 6.13 10.54
C GLY A 370 24.31 5.05 10.50
N LEU A 371 24.64 3.82 10.87
CA LEU A 371 23.68 2.74 11.00
C LEU A 371 22.76 2.90 12.22
N ALA A 372 23.28 3.36 13.35
CA ALA A 372 22.50 3.67 14.55
C ALA A 372 21.46 4.78 14.28
N PHE A 373 21.79 5.80 13.50
CA PHE A 373 20.85 6.86 13.09
C PHE A 373 19.69 6.35 12.26
N ARG A 374 19.86 5.29 11.47
CA ARG A 374 18.78 4.67 10.71
C ARG A 374 17.73 3.99 11.60
N GLU A 375 18.16 3.36 12.69
CA GLU A 375 17.25 2.68 13.64
C GLU A 375 16.47 3.67 14.52
N VAL A 376 17.05 4.80 14.85
CA VAL A 376 16.51 5.75 15.85
C VAL A 376 15.56 6.78 15.23
N GLN A 377 15.21 6.74 13.97
CA GLN A 377 14.20 7.58 13.26
C GLN A 377 13.85 8.96 13.89
N SER A 378 14.71 9.55 14.72
CA SER A 378 14.40 10.79 15.44
C SER A 378 15.63 11.66 15.73
N LEU A 379 15.43 12.97 15.69
CA LEU A 379 16.38 14.03 16.06
C LEU A 379 17.21 13.84 17.37
N PRO A 380 16.79 13.11 18.40
CA PRO A 380 17.62 12.87 19.58
C PRO A 380 18.92 12.11 19.29
N GLY A 381 19.01 11.33 18.21
CA GLY A 381 20.23 10.63 17.84
C GLY A 381 21.37 11.52 17.32
N ILE A 382 21.13 12.82 17.09
CA ILE A 382 22.15 13.79 16.66
C ILE A 382 22.90 14.39 17.86
N LEU A 383 22.36 14.25 19.08
CA LEU A 383 22.90 14.87 20.29
C LEU A 383 23.67 13.88 21.19
N VAL A 384 23.88 12.66 20.77
CA VAL A 384 24.78 11.65 21.38
C VAL A 384 25.95 11.40 20.44
#